data_52a419aaa1ac8c49e47c5a516be34cee
#
_entry.id   52a419aaa1ac8c49e47c5a516be34cee
#
_cell.length_a   1.000
_cell.length_b   1.000
_cell.length_c   1.000
_cell.angle_alpha   90.00
_cell.angle_beta   90.00
_cell.angle_gamma   90.00
#
_symmetry.space_group_name_H-M   'P 1'
#
loop_
_entity.id
_entity.type
_entity.pdbx_description
1 polymer ?
#
loop_
_entity_poly.entity_id
_entity_poly.type
_entity_poly.pdbx_seq_one_letter_code
_entity_poly.pdbx_strand_id
1 'polypeptide(L)'
;MNAAVENFGGRRHGASWHRLLLVVFVAHGAALAQTVRAEDSVLQPLNTFTTAPTPRIERNIAPEANAVRAGDIERGSAFLDALVVWLSKNFDLSVRFEHPTIKFVPAEAIVAIRYSAFLNDPTKVAAVQGDVVSVYNTETHTIYLREDWKGVTPAEVSVLVHEMVHHLQALARLKFACPQEREQMAFGAQQRWLGAFDTDLEREFELDPFSLLVNSNCGL
;
A
#
# COMPACT_ATOMS: atom_id res chain seq x y z
N MET A 1 13.59 4.47 59.56
CA MET A 1 13.70 3.26 58.70
C MET A 1 13.21 3.65 57.33
N ASN A 2 14.17 3.85 56.41
CA ASN A 2 13.95 4.38 55.06
C ASN A 2 13.54 3.27 54.13
N ALA A 3 12.42 3.43 53.40
CA ALA A 3 12.07 2.62 52.24
C ALA A 3 12.33 3.44 50.97
N ALA A 4 13.25 2.95 50.17
CA ALA A 4 13.62 3.53 48.90
C ALA A 4 12.48 3.33 47.87
N VAL A 5 12.12 4.42 47.20
CA VAL A 5 11.21 4.40 46.04
C VAL A 5 12.10 4.20 44.80
N GLU A 6 12.07 3.02 44.19
CA GLU A 6 12.70 2.76 42.93
C GLU A 6 11.82 3.31 41.80
N ASN A 7 12.40 4.26 41.07
CA ASN A 7 11.83 4.91 39.90
C ASN A 7 12.01 3.97 38.69
N PHE A 8 10.97 3.24 38.29
CA PHE A 8 10.94 2.51 37.02
C PHE A 8 10.66 3.49 35.89
N GLY A 9 11.73 3.93 35.24
CA GLY A 9 11.68 4.67 33.98
C GLY A 9 11.09 3.81 32.86
N GLY A 10 9.81 4.00 32.60
CA GLY A 10 9.14 3.39 31.45
C GLY A 10 9.75 3.88 30.14
N ARG A 11 10.54 3.04 29.48
CA ARG A 11 10.92 3.24 28.07
C ARG A 11 9.65 3.12 27.24
N ARG A 12 9.26 4.21 26.63
CA ARG A 12 8.26 4.22 25.58
C ARG A 12 8.87 3.47 24.39
N HIS A 13 8.47 2.24 24.18
CA HIS A 13 8.69 1.55 22.91
C HIS A 13 7.73 2.18 21.91
N GLY A 14 8.22 3.20 21.19
CA GLY A 14 7.62 3.57 19.92
C GLY A 14 7.67 2.33 19.03
N ALA A 15 6.52 1.90 18.54
CA ALA A 15 6.47 0.84 17.57
C ALA A 15 7.28 1.30 16.36
N SER A 16 8.48 0.74 16.21
CA SER A 16 9.35 0.98 15.07
C SER A 16 8.75 0.23 13.88
N TRP A 17 8.24 0.96 12.93
CA TRP A 17 7.75 0.46 11.63
C TRP A 17 8.90 -0.04 10.74
N HIS A 18 10.11 -0.13 11.29
CA HIS A 18 11.35 -0.40 10.60
C HIS A 18 11.59 -1.90 10.45
N ARG A 19 10.90 -2.55 9.57
CA ARG A 19 11.27 -3.80 8.88
C ARG A 19 10.10 -4.31 8.06
N LEU A 20 9.98 -3.83 6.82
CA LEU A 20 8.99 -4.35 5.89
C LEU A 20 9.64 -4.71 4.56
N LEU A 21 9.96 -5.99 4.39
CA LEU A 21 10.19 -6.58 3.08
C LEU A 21 8.82 -6.96 2.49
N LEU A 22 8.33 -6.12 1.57
CA LEU A 22 7.09 -6.39 0.83
C LEU A 22 7.38 -7.41 -0.26
N VAL A 23 7.23 -8.71 0.03
CA VAL A 23 7.32 -9.76 -0.99
C VAL A 23 5.95 -9.95 -1.62
N VAL A 24 5.82 -9.52 -2.87
CA VAL A 24 4.59 -9.63 -3.65
C VAL A 24 4.60 -10.93 -4.45
N PHE A 25 3.78 -11.93 -4.09
CA PHE A 25 3.47 -13.08 -4.93
C PHE A 25 1.96 -13.28 -5.09
N VAL A 26 1.56 -13.62 -6.29
CA VAL A 26 0.20 -13.57 -6.82
C VAL A 26 -0.37 -14.95 -7.11
N ALA A 27 -1.68 -15.07 -6.95
CA ALA A 27 -2.46 -16.25 -7.34
C ALA A 27 -2.54 -16.41 -8.87
N HIS A 28 -2.24 -17.60 -9.38
CA HIS A 28 -2.34 -17.96 -10.78
C HIS A 28 -3.77 -18.32 -11.15
N GLY A 29 -4.37 -17.53 -12.04
CA GLY A 29 -5.44 -18.00 -12.90
C GLY A 29 -4.82 -18.47 -14.21
N ALA A 30 -5.01 -19.73 -14.58
CA ALA A 30 -4.56 -20.27 -15.84
C ALA A 30 -5.30 -19.58 -17.01
N ALA A 31 -4.61 -18.85 -17.84
CA ALA A 31 -5.11 -18.34 -19.12
C ALA A 31 -4.17 -18.70 -20.24
N LEU A 32 -4.76 -19.21 -21.32
CA LEU A 32 -4.16 -19.69 -22.57
C LEU A 32 -3.23 -18.66 -23.21
N ALA A 33 -2.07 -19.14 -23.62
CA ALA A 33 -1.06 -18.38 -24.34
C ALA A 33 -1.59 -17.84 -25.68
N GLN A 34 -1.58 -16.53 -25.82
CA GLN A 34 -1.53 -15.86 -27.13
C GLN A 34 -0.18 -15.16 -27.23
N THR A 35 0.60 -15.58 -28.21
CA THR A 35 1.88 -14.97 -28.56
C THR A 35 1.66 -13.56 -29.08
N VAL A 36 1.98 -12.56 -28.26
CA VAL A 36 2.15 -11.17 -28.68
C VAL A 36 3.64 -10.89 -28.79
N ARG A 37 4.05 -10.38 -29.97
CA ARG A 37 5.44 -9.97 -30.24
C ARG A 37 5.92 -8.96 -29.21
N ALA A 38 7.08 -9.22 -28.65
CA ALA A 38 7.85 -8.27 -27.88
C ALA A 38 8.31 -7.13 -28.79
N GLU A 39 7.68 -5.98 -28.70
CA GLU A 39 8.26 -4.71 -29.12
C GLU A 39 8.68 -3.97 -27.86
N ASP A 40 9.98 -3.77 -27.76
CA ASP A 40 10.76 -2.90 -26.87
C ASP A 40 10.01 -2.25 -25.70
N SER A 41 9.84 -3.00 -24.63
CA SER A 41 9.54 -2.42 -23.33
C SER A 41 10.83 -1.83 -22.77
N VAL A 42 11.10 -0.59 -23.12
CA VAL A 42 12.17 0.20 -22.52
C VAL A 42 11.86 0.30 -21.02
N LEU A 43 12.66 -0.37 -20.19
CA LEU A 43 12.66 -0.25 -18.75
C LEU A 43 12.79 1.22 -18.38
N GLN A 44 11.68 1.87 -18.03
CA GLN A 44 11.72 3.23 -17.51
C GLN A 44 12.07 3.14 -16.02
N PRO A 45 13.17 3.75 -15.59
CA PRO A 45 13.51 3.79 -14.16
C PRO A 45 12.39 4.53 -13.41
N LEU A 46 11.99 4.02 -12.23
CA LEU A 46 11.00 4.61 -11.32
C LEU A 46 11.25 6.10 -11.00
N ASN A 47 12.46 6.60 -11.25
CA ASN A 47 12.87 7.99 -11.05
C ASN A 47 12.42 8.98 -12.14
N THR A 48 11.74 8.54 -13.21
CA THR A 48 11.27 9.47 -14.26
C THR A 48 9.91 10.11 -13.93
N PHE A 49 9.32 9.83 -12.77
CA PHE A 49 8.22 10.65 -12.28
C PHE A 49 8.79 11.99 -11.84
N THR A 50 8.99 12.88 -12.81
CA THR A 50 9.48 14.23 -12.63
C THR A 50 8.68 14.89 -11.52
N THR A 51 9.37 15.29 -10.46
CA THR A 51 8.87 16.08 -9.36
C THR A 51 8.39 17.43 -9.86
N ALA A 52 7.18 17.49 -10.40
CA ALA A 52 6.48 18.77 -10.49
C ALA A 52 5.96 19.09 -9.09
N PRO A 53 6.20 20.31 -8.58
CA PRO A 53 5.76 20.68 -7.26
C PRO A 53 4.24 20.76 -7.22
N THR A 54 3.60 19.77 -6.64
CA THR A 54 2.19 19.87 -6.24
C THR A 54 2.09 19.64 -4.73
N PRO A 55 2.71 20.50 -3.90
CA PRO A 55 2.87 20.21 -2.48
C PRO A 55 1.61 20.52 -1.66
N ARG A 56 0.51 20.92 -2.28
CA ARG A 56 -0.62 21.48 -1.53
C ARG A 56 -1.80 20.54 -1.36
N ILE A 57 -2.04 19.66 -2.32
CA ILE A 57 -3.23 18.80 -2.28
C ILE A 57 -3.04 17.72 -1.25
N GLU A 58 -1.93 17.00 -1.28
CA GLU A 58 -1.61 15.91 -0.37
C GLU A 58 -1.60 16.38 1.09
N ARG A 59 -0.93 17.50 1.36
CA ARG A 59 -0.87 18.09 2.71
C ARG A 59 -2.22 18.61 3.21
N ASN A 60 -3.14 18.93 2.31
CA ASN A 60 -4.48 19.37 2.68
C ASN A 60 -5.44 18.22 2.94
N ILE A 61 -5.32 17.10 2.20
CA ILE A 61 -6.23 15.97 2.35
C ILE A 61 -5.74 14.94 3.38
N ALA A 62 -4.43 14.83 3.60
CA ALA A 62 -3.88 13.84 4.53
C ALA A 62 -4.46 13.87 5.96
N PRO A 63 -4.73 15.05 6.57
CA PRO A 63 -5.32 15.11 7.90
C PRO A 63 -6.71 14.48 8.02
N GLU A 64 -7.43 14.35 6.89
CA GLU A 64 -8.78 13.77 6.87
C GLU A 64 -8.75 12.22 6.81
N ALA A 65 -7.59 11.61 6.55
CA ALA A 65 -7.46 10.16 6.45
C ALA A 65 -7.85 9.43 7.74
N ASN A 66 -7.65 10.04 8.90
CA ASN A 66 -8.03 9.46 10.19
C ASN A 66 -9.55 9.28 10.34
N ALA A 67 -10.37 10.01 9.57
CA ALA A 67 -11.82 9.84 9.56
C ALA A 67 -12.22 8.44 9.09
N VAL A 68 -11.43 7.84 8.18
CA VAL A 68 -11.63 6.47 7.71
C VAL A 68 -11.50 5.48 8.89
N ARG A 69 -10.50 5.67 9.76
CA ARG A 69 -10.29 4.84 10.95
C ARG A 69 -11.34 5.07 12.02
N ALA A 70 -11.77 6.32 12.18
CA ALA A 70 -12.77 6.71 13.16
C ALA A 70 -14.19 6.21 12.83
N GLY A 71 -14.41 5.72 11.61
CA GLY A 71 -15.74 5.32 11.13
C GLY A 71 -16.66 6.51 10.85
N ASP A 72 -16.10 7.69 10.66
CA ASP A 72 -16.81 8.86 10.20
C ASP A 72 -17.09 8.71 8.69
N ILE A 73 -18.30 8.26 8.38
CA ILE A 73 -18.66 7.87 7.01
C ILE A 73 -18.57 9.07 6.06
N GLU A 74 -19.05 10.24 6.49
CA GLU A 74 -19.09 11.43 5.63
C GLU A 74 -17.67 11.93 5.32
N ARG A 75 -16.86 12.16 6.34
CA ARG A 75 -15.49 12.65 6.18
C ARG A 75 -14.58 11.60 5.56
N GLY A 76 -14.77 10.33 5.92
CA GLY A 76 -14.01 9.22 5.33
C GLY A 76 -14.30 9.08 3.84
N SER A 77 -15.57 9.17 3.42
CA SER A 77 -15.95 9.15 2.00
C SER A 77 -15.39 10.36 1.25
N ALA A 78 -15.50 11.56 1.82
CA ALA A 78 -14.93 12.77 1.21
C ALA A 78 -13.42 12.70 1.04
N PHE A 79 -12.71 12.08 2.00
CA PHE A 79 -11.28 11.82 1.87
C PHE A 79 -10.97 10.86 0.72
N LEU A 80 -11.71 9.74 0.60
CA LEU A 80 -11.52 8.78 -0.49
C LEU A 80 -11.80 9.42 -1.86
N ASP A 81 -12.84 10.24 -1.96
CA ASP A 81 -13.16 11.01 -3.18
C ASP A 81 -12.00 11.95 -3.57
N ALA A 82 -11.46 12.69 -2.60
CA ALA A 82 -10.32 13.57 -2.82
C ALA A 82 -9.07 12.79 -3.27
N LEU A 83 -8.84 11.62 -2.68
CA LEU A 83 -7.72 10.73 -3.04
C LEU A 83 -7.89 10.19 -4.46
N VAL A 84 -9.10 9.80 -4.88
CA VAL A 84 -9.34 9.34 -6.25
C VAL A 84 -9.14 10.46 -7.26
N VAL A 85 -9.59 11.67 -6.96
CA VAL A 85 -9.31 12.84 -7.81
C VAL A 85 -7.80 13.08 -7.94
N TRP A 86 -7.05 12.93 -6.86
CA TRP A 86 -5.59 13.04 -6.89
C TRP A 86 -4.94 11.92 -7.72
N LEU A 87 -5.36 10.66 -7.53
CA LEU A 87 -4.86 9.50 -8.31
C LEU A 87 -5.16 9.66 -9.80
N SER A 88 -6.38 10.07 -10.15
CA SER A 88 -6.77 10.31 -11.54
C SER A 88 -5.89 11.36 -12.22
N LYS A 89 -5.60 12.46 -11.55
CA LYS A 89 -4.76 13.53 -12.10
C LYS A 89 -3.30 13.14 -12.29
N ASN A 90 -2.80 12.20 -11.49
CA ASN A 90 -1.39 11.85 -11.46
C ASN A 90 -1.07 10.53 -12.20
N PHE A 91 -2.05 9.64 -12.36
CA PHE A 91 -1.84 8.27 -12.84
C PHE A 91 -2.88 7.82 -13.90
N ASP A 92 -3.64 8.75 -14.46
CA ASP A 92 -4.65 8.48 -15.49
C ASP A 92 -5.67 7.39 -15.09
N LEU A 93 -5.98 7.31 -13.80
CA LEU A 93 -6.99 6.40 -13.27
C LEU A 93 -8.39 7.04 -13.33
N SER A 94 -9.44 6.21 -13.48
CA SER A 94 -10.81 6.70 -13.58
C SER A 94 -11.26 7.41 -12.29
N VAL A 95 -11.97 8.54 -12.44
CA VAL A 95 -12.65 9.21 -11.33
C VAL A 95 -14.00 8.58 -10.98
N ARG A 96 -14.52 7.69 -11.84
CA ARG A 96 -15.76 6.95 -11.56
C ARG A 96 -15.41 5.69 -10.80
N PHE A 97 -15.83 5.63 -9.55
CA PHE A 97 -15.56 4.49 -8.70
C PHE A 97 -16.67 4.32 -7.65
N GLU A 98 -16.78 3.09 -7.13
CA GLU A 98 -17.49 2.80 -5.90
C GLU A 98 -16.47 2.77 -4.76
N HIS A 99 -16.87 3.23 -3.57
CA HIS A 99 -15.98 3.17 -2.42
C HIS A 99 -15.65 1.72 -2.08
N PRO A 100 -14.37 1.38 -1.81
CA PRO A 100 -14.03 0.06 -1.28
C PRO A 100 -14.59 -0.11 0.12
N THR A 101 -14.86 -1.35 0.51
CA THR A 101 -15.02 -1.67 1.92
C THR A 101 -13.65 -1.61 2.60
N ILE A 102 -13.53 -0.88 3.70
CA ILE A 102 -12.28 -0.84 4.49
C ILE A 102 -12.48 -1.62 5.77
N LYS A 103 -11.58 -2.57 6.05
CA LYS A 103 -11.58 -3.39 7.26
C LYS A 103 -10.25 -3.31 7.98
N PHE A 104 -10.31 -3.20 9.29
CA PHE A 104 -9.15 -3.17 10.18
C PHE A 104 -9.04 -4.53 10.86
N VAL A 105 -7.92 -5.21 10.66
CA VAL A 105 -7.72 -6.59 11.11
C VAL A 105 -6.33 -6.77 11.74
N PRO A 106 -6.16 -7.77 12.62
CA PRO A 106 -4.85 -8.12 13.16
C PRO A 106 -3.84 -8.46 12.04
N ALA A 107 -2.55 -8.25 12.33
CA ALA A 107 -1.48 -8.48 11.34
C ALA A 107 -1.48 -9.90 10.79
N GLU A 108 -1.69 -10.90 11.64
CA GLU A 108 -1.80 -12.31 11.25
C GLU A 108 -2.95 -12.59 10.28
N ALA A 109 -4.07 -11.87 10.42
CA ALA A 109 -5.19 -12.00 9.50
C ALA A 109 -4.86 -11.43 8.11
N ILE A 110 -4.11 -10.33 8.03
CA ILE A 110 -3.64 -9.78 6.75
C ILE A 110 -2.75 -10.79 6.03
N VAL A 111 -1.80 -11.38 6.75
CA VAL A 111 -0.90 -12.43 6.20
C VAL A 111 -1.72 -13.63 5.71
N ALA A 112 -2.69 -14.09 6.50
CA ALA A 112 -3.56 -15.19 6.10
C ALA A 112 -4.37 -14.86 4.84
N ILE A 113 -4.92 -13.64 4.72
CA ILE A 113 -5.64 -13.19 3.52
C ILE A 113 -4.69 -13.14 2.31
N ARG A 114 -3.49 -12.57 2.49
CA ARG A 114 -2.49 -12.41 1.42
C ARG A 114 -2.02 -13.74 0.85
N TYR A 115 -1.76 -14.69 1.74
CA TYR A 115 -1.14 -15.97 1.39
C TYR A 115 -2.11 -17.17 1.46
N SER A 116 -3.43 -16.94 1.60
CA SER A 116 -4.44 -17.99 1.73
C SER A 116 -4.36 -19.06 0.63
N ALA A 117 -3.96 -18.66 -0.59
CA ALA A 117 -3.81 -19.59 -1.71
C ALA A 117 -2.49 -20.41 -1.67
N PHE A 118 -1.50 -20.03 -0.86
CA PHE A 118 -0.14 -20.59 -0.89
C PHE A 118 0.30 -21.23 0.42
N LEU A 119 -0.28 -20.85 1.55
CA LEU A 119 0.18 -21.27 2.87
C LEU A 119 -0.85 -22.18 3.54
N ASN A 120 -0.79 -23.47 3.21
CA ASN A 120 -1.46 -24.49 4.01
C ASN A 120 -0.73 -24.80 5.35
N ASP A 121 0.36 -24.07 5.64
CA ASP A 121 1.24 -24.27 6.80
C ASP A 121 1.27 -23.03 7.68
N PRO A 122 0.63 -23.06 8.88
CA PRO A 122 0.60 -21.92 9.81
C PRO A 122 1.98 -21.44 10.26
N THR A 123 3.00 -22.31 10.25
CA THR A 123 4.36 -21.93 10.67
C THR A 123 5.03 -21.00 9.66
N LYS A 124 4.72 -21.15 8.37
CA LYS A 124 5.18 -20.26 7.30
C LYS A 124 4.48 -18.90 7.34
N VAL A 125 3.20 -18.89 7.74
CA VAL A 125 2.46 -17.64 7.96
C VAL A 125 3.12 -16.81 9.05
N ALA A 126 3.51 -17.42 10.16
CA ALA A 126 4.16 -16.73 11.26
C ALA A 126 5.52 -16.11 10.88
N ALA A 127 6.25 -16.71 9.94
CA ALA A 127 7.55 -16.20 9.48
C ALA A 127 7.46 -14.89 8.66
N VAL A 128 6.30 -14.60 8.04
CA VAL A 128 6.07 -13.41 7.19
C VAL A 128 5.17 -12.35 7.84
N GLN A 129 4.80 -12.52 9.11
CA GLN A 129 3.86 -11.64 9.82
C GLN A 129 4.27 -10.16 9.89
N GLY A 130 5.58 -9.87 9.83
CA GLY A 130 6.09 -8.49 9.91
C GLY A 130 5.97 -7.69 8.60
N ASP A 131 5.77 -8.37 7.48
CA ASP A 131 6.08 -7.81 6.15
C ASP A 131 4.84 -7.31 5.39
N VAL A 132 3.62 -7.63 5.82
CA VAL A 132 2.38 -7.23 5.15
C VAL A 132 1.62 -6.22 5.99
N VAL A 133 1.45 -5.00 5.48
CA VAL A 133 0.73 -3.91 6.15
C VAL A 133 -0.70 -3.73 5.70
N SER A 134 -1.01 -4.20 4.48
CA SER A 134 -2.33 -4.07 3.86
C SER A 134 -2.51 -5.10 2.75
N VAL A 135 -3.76 -5.31 2.36
CA VAL A 135 -4.12 -6.16 1.22
C VAL A 135 -5.42 -5.66 0.60
N TYR A 136 -5.44 -5.53 -0.72
CA TYR A 136 -6.67 -5.36 -1.47
C TYR A 136 -7.20 -6.72 -1.98
N ASN A 137 -8.44 -7.04 -1.65
CA ASN A 137 -9.15 -8.19 -2.19
C ASN A 137 -9.99 -7.76 -3.40
N THR A 138 -9.60 -8.23 -4.58
CA THR A 138 -10.21 -7.88 -5.86
C THR A 138 -11.64 -8.42 -6.01
N GLU A 139 -11.96 -9.57 -5.39
CA GLU A 139 -13.28 -10.20 -5.52
C GLU A 139 -14.35 -9.49 -4.69
N THR A 140 -13.96 -9.02 -3.50
CA THR A 140 -14.88 -8.37 -2.57
C THR A 140 -14.76 -6.85 -2.53
N HIS A 141 -13.84 -6.28 -3.35
CA HIS A 141 -13.50 -4.85 -3.34
C HIS A 141 -13.19 -4.33 -1.94
N THR A 142 -12.47 -5.13 -1.15
CA THR A 142 -12.17 -4.83 0.25
C THR A 142 -10.69 -4.52 0.43
N ILE A 143 -10.39 -3.39 1.06
CA ILE A 143 -9.06 -3.05 1.56
C ILE A 143 -8.98 -3.50 3.01
N TYR A 144 -8.00 -4.35 3.31
CA TYR A 144 -7.67 -4.74 4.67
C TYR A 144 -6.45 -3.96 5.12
N LEU A 145 -6.59 -3.22 6.21
CA LEU A 145 -5.52 -2.49 6.88
C LEU A 145 -5.26 -3.12 8.25
N ARG A 146 -4.04 -2.95 8.77
CA ARG A 146 -3.75 -3.38 10.13
C ARG A 146 -4.60 -2.63 11.14
N GLU A 147 -4.99 -3.29 12.22
CA GLU A 147 -5.82 -2.69 13.27
C GLU A 147 -5.16 -1.50 14.00
N ASP A 148 -3.82 -1.44 14.00
CA ASP A 148 -3.04 -0.32 14.54
C ASP A 148 -2.84 0.85 13.56
N TRP A 149 -3.31 0.74 12.31
CA TRP A 149 -3.34 1.84 11.34
C TRP A 149 -4.27 2.96 11.82
N LYS A 150 -3.79 4.19 11.84
CA LYS A 150 -4.53 5.36 12.33
C LYS A 150 -4.85 6.39 11.26
N GLY A 151 -4.11 6.40 10.15
CA GLY A 151 -4.24 7.39 9.08
C GLY A 151 -3.77 8.78 9.49
N VAL A 152 -2.76 8.89 10.34
CA VAL A 152 -2.27 10.17 10.87
C VAL A 152 -0.88 10.54 10.35
N THR A 153 -0.13 9.58 9.82
CA THR A 153 1.19 9.83 9.25
C THR A 153 1.16 9.73 7.72
N PRO A 154 2.05 10.44 7.00
CA PRO A 154 2.17 10.28 5.55
C PRO A 154 2.44 8.83 5.12
N ALA A 155 3.21 8.08 5.90
CA ALA A 155 3.50 6.66 5.67
C ALA A 155 2.23 5.80 5.78
N GLU A 156 1.45 5.94 6.84
CA GLU A 156 0.17 5.22 6.99
C GLU A 156 -0.80 5.54 5.84
N VAL A 157 -0.94 6.82 5.48
CA VAL A 157 -1.82 7.22 4.39
C VAL A 157 -1.31 6.69 3.06
N SER A 158 0.02 6.64 2.83
CA SER A 158 0.61 6.11 1.61
C SER A 158 0.27 4.63 1.37
N VAL A 159 0.08 3.84 2.44
CA VAL A 159 -0.39 2.46 2.35
C VAL A 159 -1.82 2.41 1.78
N LEU A 160 -2.70 3.28 2.25
CA LEU A 160 -4.06 3.37 1.69
C LEU A 160 -4.05 3.88 0.24
N VAL A 161 -3.16 4.82 -0.10
CA VAL A 161 -2.94 5.25 -1.50
C VAL A 161 -2.60 4.06 -2.40
N HIS A 162 -1.69 3.19 -1.97
CA HIS A 162 -1.30 1.98 -2.69
C HIS A 162 -2.49 1.05 -2.96
N GLU A 163 -3.27 0.75 -1.94
CA GLU A 163 -4.44 -0.14 -2.06
C GLU A 163 -5.57 0.50 -2.89
N MET A 164 -5.73 1.82 -2.84
CA MET A 164 -6.68 2.54 -3.69
C MET A 164 -6.31 2.45 -5.18
N VAL A 165 -5.02 2.42 -5.52
CA VAL A 165 -4.59 2.13 -6.91
C VAL A 165 -5.09 0.76 -7.34
N HIS A 166 -4.90 -0.28 -6.54
CA HIS A 166 -5.38 -1.62 -6.85
C HIS A 166 -6.90 -1.67 -7.00
N HIS A 167 -7.62 -0.94 -6.17
CA HIS A 167 -9.07 -0.83 -6.27
C HIS A 167 -9.49 -0.21 -7.62
N LEU A 168 -8.89 0.92 -8.00
CA LEU A 168 -9.19 1.58 -9.27
C LEU A 168 -8.77 0.75 -10.49
N GLN A 169 -7.63 0.06 -10.42
CA GLN A 169 -7.19 -0.90 -11.46
C GLN A 169 -8.21 -2.03 -11.65
N ALA A 170 -8.75 -2.57 -10.56
CA ALA A 170 -9.76 -3.64 -10.60
C ALA A 170 -11.08 -3.14 -11.20
N LEU A 171 -11.58 -1.98 -10.79
CA LEU A 171 -12.80 -1.38 -11.34
C LEU A 171 -12.65 -1.05 -12.84
N ALA A 172 -11.49 -0.57 -13.24
CA ALA A 172 -11.17 -0.29 -14.64
C ALA A 172 -10.89 -1.57 -15.45
N ARG A 173 -10.82 -2.75 -14.80
CA ARG A 173 -10.50 -4.05 -15.41
C ARG A 173 -9.19 -4.01 -16.21
N LEU A 174 -8.19 -3.31 -15.71
CA LEU A 174 -6.89 -3.22 -16.36
C LEU A 174 -6.28 -4.61 -16.51
N LYS A 175 -5.57 -4.81 -17.61
CA LYS A 175 -4.86 -6.05 -17.92
C LYS A 175 -3.37 -5.85 -17.67
N PHE A 176 -2.75 -6.82 -17.04
CA PHE A 176 -1.34 -6.83 -16.71
C PHE A 176 -0.70 -8.11 -17.26
N ALA A 177 0.52 -8.04 -17.73
CA ALA A 177 1.25 -9.20 -18.23
C ALA A 177 1.61 -10.16 -17.09
N CYS A 178 1.86 -9.62 -15.92
CA CYS A 178 2.11 -10.37 -14.70
C CYS A 178 1.59 -9.59 -13.49
N PRO A 179 1.51 -10.25 -12.33
CA PRO A 179 1.06 -9.61 -11.10
C PRO A 179 1.92 -8.46 -10.63
N GLN A 180 3.24 -8.53 -10.87
CA GLN A 180 4.19 -7.50 -10.48
C GLN A 180 3.98 -6.19 -11.27
N GLU A 181 3.55 -6.27 -12.53
CA GLU A 181 3.32 -5.09 -13.36
C GLU A 181 2.27 -4.14 -12.75
N ARG A 182 1.23 -4.68 -12.11
CA ARG A 182 0.22 -3.87 -11.44
C ARG A 182 0.79 -3.07 -10.25
N GLU A 183 1.84 -3.58 -9.61
CA GLU A 183 2.47 -2.97 -8.45
C GLU A 183 3.28 -1.72 -8.84
N GLN A 184 3.75 -1.63 -10.08
CA GLN A 184 4.53 -0.48 -10.54
C GLN A 184 3.78 0.85 -10.33
N MET A 185 2.50 0.88 -10.71
CA MET A 185 1.67 2.08 -10.53
C MET A 185 1.37 2.33 -9.05
N ALA A 186 1.13 1.28 -8.26
CA ALA A 186 0.80 1.40 -6.84
C ALA A 186 2.01 1.95 -6.04
N PHE A 187 3.21 1.40 -6.25
CA PHE A 187 4.43 1.95 -5.66
C PHE A 187 4.75 3.35 -6.18
N GLY A 188 4.52 3.63 -7.46
CA GLY A 188 4.68 4.96 -8.03
C GLY A 188 3.78 5.99 -7.35
N ALA A 189 2.53 5.64 -7.08
CA ALA A 189 1.57 6.49 -6.37
C ALA A 189 1.98 6.69 -4.91
N GLN A 190 2.39 5.62 -4.24
CA GLN A 190 2.87 5.67 -2.87
C GLN A 190 4.12 6.55 -2.73
N GLN A 191 5.11 6.36 -3.62
CA GLN A 191 6.33 7.18 -3.66
C GLN A 191 6.02 8.66 -3.91
N ARG A 192 5.12 8.96 -4.85
CA ARG A 192 4.72 10.34 -5.16
C ARG A 192 4.01 11.00 -3.99
N TRP A 193 3.13 10.25 -3.29
CA TRP A 193 2.49 10.73 -2.07
C TRP A 193 3.52 11.09 -1.01
N LEU A 194 4.44 10.18 -0.70
CA LEU A 194 5.50 10.39 0.30
C LEU A 194 6.38 11.59 -0.06
N GLY A 195 6.72 11.77 -1.33
CA GLY A 195 7.52 12.90 -1.81
C GLY A 195 6.90 14.27 -1.51
N ALA A 196 5.56 14.37 -1.40
CA ALA A 196 4.89 15.60 -0.98
C ALA A 196 5.14 15.97 0.50
N PHE A 197 5.68 15.03 1.29
CA PHE A 197 6.02 15.18 2.71
C PHE A 197 7.52 15.09 2.97
N ASP A 198 8.34 15.23 1.92
CA ASP A 198 9.81 15.22 1.98
C ASP A 198 10.37 13.86 2.50
N THR A 199 9.69 12.77 2.20
CA THR A 199 10.08 11.39 2.51
C THR A 199 9.88 10.46 1.31
N ASP A 200 10.22 9.17 1.43
CA ASP A 200 10.20 8.19 0.35
C ASP A 200 9.98 6.76 0.88
N LEU A 201 9.82 5.80 -0.06
CA LEU A 201 9.59 4.39 0.27
C LEU A 201 10.78 3.74 0.97
N GLU A 202 12.01 4.11 0.62
CA GLU A 202 13.20 3.56 1.27
C GLU A 202 13.25 3.95 2.75
N ARG A 203 12.99 5.23 3.04
CA ARG A 203 13.02 5.76 4.40
C ARG A 203 11.90 5.23 5.28
N GLU A 204 10.68 5.13 4.74
CA GLU A 204 9.49 4.77 5.52
C GLU A 204 9.27 3.25 5.61
N PHE A 205 9.72 2.48 4.60
CA PHE A 205 9.44 1.06 4.47
C PHE A 205 10.68 0.19 4.20
N GLU A 206 11.87 0.78 4.20
CA GLU A 206 13.13 0.08 3.87
C GLU A 206 13.11 -0.56 2.46
N LEU A 207 12.29 -0.02 1.55
CA LEU A 207 12.16 -0.50 0.17
C LEU A 207 13.17 0.22 -0.72
N ASP A 208 14.34 -0.38 -0.87
CA ASP A 208 15.38 0.13 -1.77
C ASP A 208 14.99 0.00 -3.26
N PRO A 209 15.67 0.73 -4.17
CA PRO A 209 15.33 0.72 -5.60
C PRO A 209 15.38 -0.67 -6.25
N PHE A 210 16.25 -1.58 -5.79
CA PHE A 210 16.34 -2.93 -6.34
C PHE A 210 15.13 -3.77 -5.91
N SER A 211 14.75 -3.70 -4.64
CA SER A 211 13.53 -4.35 -4.13
C SER A 211 12.28 -3.87 -4.86
N LEU A 212 12.16 -2.56 -5.11
CA LEU A 212 11.08 -1.99 -5.90
C LEU A 212 11.08 -2.51 -7.34
N LEU A 213 12.26 -2.61 -7.97
CA LEU A 213 12.40 -3.13 -9.32
C LEU A 213 11.91 -4.57 -9.42
N VAL A 214 12.34 -5.44 -8.51
CA VAL A 214 11.94 -6.87 -8.48
C VAL A 214 10.44 -7.01 -8.21
N ASN A 215 9.88 -6.20 -7.30
CA ASN A 215 8.48 -6.28 -6.92
C ASN A 215 7.51 -5.65 -7.95
N SER A 216 8.00 -4.91 -8.93
CA SER A 216 7.17 -4.18 -9.90
C SER A 216 7.41 -4.58 -11.35
N ASN A 217 8.28 -5.56 -11.64
CA ASN A 217 8.58 -5.99 -13.01
C ASN A 217 8.45 -7.49 -13.20
N CYS A 218 7.91 -7.88 -14.36
CA CYS A 218 7.78 -9.27 -14.75
C CYS A 218 9.15 -9.89 -15.10
N GLY A 219 9.42 -11.09 -14.59
CA GLY A 219 10.56 -11.89 -15.03
C GLY A 219 11.93 -11.51 -14.43
N LEU A 220 11.94 -10.75 -13.32
CA LEU A 220 13.12 -10.52 -12.49
C LEU A 220 13.16 -11.44 -11.28
#